data_3d29e980da2cdc7601c1a07130674e72
#
_entry.id   3d29e980da2cdc7601c1a07130674e72
#
_cell.length_a   1.000
_cell.length_b   1.000
_cell.length_c   1.000
_cell.angle_alpha   90.00
_cell.angle_beta   90.00
_cell.angle_gamma   90.00
#
_symmetry.space_group_name_H-M   'P 1'
#
loop_
_entity.id
_entity.type
_entity.pdbx_description
1 polymer ?
#
loop_
_entity_poly.entity_id
_entity_poly.type
_entity_poly.pdbx_seq_one_letter_code
_entity_poly.pdbx_strand_id
1 'polypeptide(L)'
;FLFDLLDTDNNQRSPLTWEIFNPLPLAKNEATRKARILKTNTQLAIIKSLVPDLNDLHPLHANHPEECQQITTISMRSIAYLFMARAPNYGNYLKSCDFAPAMLWHRRFLQVLEQTNTPIRWLLKDPTHVHHIPELSSAYPGAYFVFIHRNPTATIPSICSLSAKITSALSTKIDKEEIGESLLDYWAHAIGKGLEDRAEIPDNRIFDIQFTDFISDPMEQIRRMYTHFGFELNQSNEEDMHNFLTADAANKKSSHTYTLEEFGLKEKQVRERFKEYTTQFDL
;
A
#
# COMPACT_ATOMS: atom_id res chain seq x y z
N PHE A 1 6.07 -4.27 4.97
CA PHE A 1 6.59 -4.69 6.26
C PHE A 1 5.57 -4.53 7.39
N LEU A 2 5.07 -3.28 7.77
CA LEU A 2 4.02 -3.16 8.80
C LEU A 2 2.75 -3.94 8.40
N PHE A 3 2.33 -3.84 7.15
CA PHE A 3 1.16 -4.55 6.62
C PHE A 3 1.31 -6.06 6.77
N ASP A 4 2.47 -6.62 6.41
CA ASP A 4 2.75 -8.04 6.50
C ASP A 4 2.84 -8.50 7.96
N LEU A 5 3.43 -7.67 8.84
CA LEU A 5 3.50 -7.93 10.27
C LEU A 5 2.10 -7.98 10.90
N LEU A 6 1.24 -7.02 10.55
CA LEU A 6 -0.15 -7.00 11.04
C LEU A 6 -1.01 -8.14 10.47
N ASP A 7 -0.72 -8.62 9.25
CA ASP A 7 -1.45 -9.75 8.65
C ASP A 7 -1.21 -11.08 9.38
N THR A 8 -0.19 -11.16 10.25
CA THR A 8 0.01 -12.33 11.13
C THR A 8 -1.00 -12.42 12.26
N ASP A 9 -1.74 -11.33 12.60
CA ASP A 9 -2.81 -11.36 13.60
C ASP A 9 -4.05 -12.07 13.07
N ASN A 10 -4.39 -13.21 13.65
CA ASN A 10 -5.54 -14.03 13.26
C ASN A 10 -6.91 -13.34 13.44
N ASN A 11 -6.98 -12.20 14.13
CA ASN A 11 -8.18 -11.37 14.22
C ASN A 11 -8.37 -10.45 13.00
N GLN A 12 -7.39 -10.40 12.12
CA GLN A 12 -7.38 -9.57 10.92
C GLN A 12 -7.30 -10.44 9.67
N ARG A 13 -7.69 -9.88 8.54
CA ARG A 13 -7.57 -10.51 7.23
C ARG A 13 -7.27 -9.46 6.19
N SER A 14 -6.25 -9.70 5.40
CA SER A 14 -5.99 -8.95 4.16
C SER A 14 -6.55 -9.68 2.95
N PRO A 15 -6.95 -8.98 1.88
CA PRO A 15 -7.16 -9.60 0.58
C PRO A 15 -5.84 -10.20 0.09
N LEU A 16 -5.85 -11.46 -0.32
CA LEU A 16 -4.66 -12.13 -0.84
C LEU A 16 -4.52 -11.92 -2.35
N THR A 17 -3.29 -11.94 -2.86
CA THR A 17 -3.01 -11.75 -4.29
C THR A 17 -3.85 -12.69 -5.17
N TRP A 18 -3.99 -13.98 -4.81
CA TRP A 18 -4.81 -14.91 -5.60
C TRP A 18 -6.31 -14.57 -5.56
N GLU A 19 -6.80 -13.98 -4.48
CA GLU A 19 -8.19 -13.55 -4.35
C GLU A 19 -8.49 -12.32 -5.22
N ILE A 20 -7.52 -11.42 -5.36
CA ILE A 20 -7.65 -10.24 -6.20
C ILE A 20 -7.50 -10.58 -7.68
N PHE A 21 -6.50 -11.39 -8.05
CA PHE A 21 -6.23 -11.73 -9.44
C PHE A 21 -7.27 -12.69 -10.03
N ASN A 22 -7.83 -13.57 -9.21
CA ASN A 22 -8.76 -14.60 -9.64
C ASN A 22 -9.96 -14.74 -8.67
N PRO A 23 -10.78 -13.68 -8.45
CA PRO A 23 -11.83 -13.68 -7.43
C PRO A 23 -12.98 -14.63 -7.74
N LEU A 24 -13.29 -14.85 -9.01
CA LEU A 24 -14.48 -15.60 -9.43
C LEU A 24 -14.14 -16.77 -10.38
N PRO A 25 -15.01 -17.84 -10.35
CA PRO A 25 -16.05 -18.16 -9.37
C PRO A 25 -15.44 -18.40 -7.98
N LEU A 26 -16.21 -18.22 -6.91
CA LEU A 26 -15.69 -18.35 -5.53
C LEU A 26 -15.00 -19.71 -5.27
N ALA A 27 -13.88 -19.68 -4.56
CA ALA A 27 -13.15 -20.89 -4.18
C ALA A 27 -13.80 -21.53 -2.93
N LYS A 28 -14.89 -22.29 -3.14
CA LYS A 28 -15.71 -22.87 -2.06
C LYS A 28 -15.11 -24.11 -1.39
N ASN A 29 -14.02 -24.65 -1.92
CA ASN A 29 -13.33 -25.81 -1.36
C ASN A 29 -11.82 -25.74 -1.61
N GLU A 30 -11.08 -26.58 -0.91
CA GLU A 30 -9.62 -26.60 -0.95
C GLU A 30 -9.04 -26.88 -2.35
N ALA A 31 -9.71 -27.75 -3.15
CA ALA A 31 -9.23 -28.05 -4.50
C ALA A 31 -9.32 -26.83 -5.41
N THR A 32 -10.43 -26.07 -5.37
CA THR A 32 -10.60 -24.84 -6.13
C THR A 32 -9.69 -23.74 -5.63
N ARG A 33 -9.42 -23.66 -4.32
CA ARG A 33 -8.46 -22.73 -3.74
C ARG A 33 -7.05 -23.01 -4.27
N LYS A 34 -6.58 -24.25 -4.19
CA LYS A 34 -5.26 -24.65 -4.71
C LYS A 34 -5.11 -24.38 -6.20
N ALA A 35 -6.15 -24.68 -6.99
CA ALA A 35 -6.12 -24.39 -8.43
C ALA A 35 -5.96 -22.90 -8.74
N ARG A 36 -6.58 -22.01 -7.96
CA ARG A 36 -6.44 -20.56 -8.12
C ARG A 36 -5.09 -20.05 -7.70
N ILE A 37 -4.57 -20.53 -6.57
CA ILE A 37 -3.22 -20.22 -6.11
C ILE A 37 -2.20 -20.61 -7.19
N LEU A 38 -2.32 -21.82 -7.76
CA LEU A 38 -1.43 -22.27 -8.84
C LEU A 38 -1.56 -21.37 -10.08
N LYS A 39 -2.79 -21.05 -10.50
CA LYS A 39 -3.03 -20.13 -11.62
C LYS A 39 -2.39 -18.77 -11.37
N THR A 40 -2.58 -18.21 -10.18
CA THR A 40 -2.00 -16.91 -9.81
C THR A 40 -0.48 -16.96 -9.80
N ASN A 41 0.12 -18.02 -9.23
CA ASN A 41 1.58 -18.18 -9.26
C ASN A 41 2.12 -18.27 -10.70
N THR A 42 1.39 -18.89 -11.62
CA THR A 42 1.75 -18.91 -13.04
C THR A 42 1.69 -17.50 -13.66
N GLN A 43 0.65 -16.72 -13.36
CA GLN A 43 0.53 -15.33 -13.81
C GLN A 43 1.68 -14.46 -13.25
N LEU A 44 2.00 -14.61 -11.95
CA LEU A 44 3.10 -13.91 -11.31
C LEU A 44 4.46 -14.30 -11.88
N ALA A 45 4.65 -15.57 -12.26
CA ALA A 45 5.89 -16.01 -12.92
C ALA A 45 6.09 -15.30 -14.27
N ILE A 46 5.02 -15.06 -15.03
CA ILE A 46 5.07 -14.27 -16.27
C ILE A 46 5.47 -12.82 -15.95
N ILE A 47 4.83 -12.19 -14.95
CA ILE A 47 5.18 -10.83 -14.53
C ILE A 47 6.64 -10.73 -14.11
N LYS A 48 7.13 -11.67 -13.30
CA LYS A 48 8.55 -11.73 -12.89
C LYS A 48 9.50 -11.91 -14.06
N SER A 49 9.10 -12.61 -15.12
CA SER A 49 9.93 -12.74 -16.33
C SER A 49 10.03 -11.45 -17.14
N LEU A 50 9.00 -10.60 -17.07
CA LEU A 50 8.96 -9.29 -17.73
C LEU A 50 9.67 -8.21 -16.90
N VAL A 51 9.62 -8.32 -15.56
CA VAL A 51 10.24 -7.38 -14.60
C VAL A 51 11.02 -8.17 -13.56
N PRO A 52 12.23 -8.66 -13.87
CA PRO A 52 12.96 -9.59 -13.00
C PRO A 52 13.17 -9.09 -11.56
N ASP A 53 13.52 -7.82 -11.40
CA ASP A 53 13.83 -7.21 -10.09
C ASP A 53 12.58 -6.72 -9.32
N LEU A 54 11.37 -6.89 -9.87
CA LEU A 54 10.15 -6.39 -9.23
C LEU A 54 9.93 -7.06 -7.86
N ASN A 55 10.26 -8.35 -7.74
CA ASN A 55 10.09 -9.09 -6.49
C ASN A 55 10.99 -8.59 -5.35
N ASP A 56 12.06 -7.86 -5.64
CA ASP A 56 12.93 -7.25 -4.63
C ASP A 56 12.35 -5.94 -4.09
N LEU A 57 11.48 -5.28 -4.87
CA LEU A 57 10.79 -4.05 -4.50
C LEU A 57 9.40 -4.30 -3.94
N HIS A 58 8.72 -5.31 -4.46
CA HIS A 58 7.35 -5.69 -4.07
C HIS A 58 7.23 -7.21 -4.11
N PRO A 59 7.06 -7.89 -2.94
CA PRO A 59 6.94 -9.33 -2.91
C PRO A 59 5.77 -9.83 -3.74
N LEU A 60 6.02 -10.77 -4.65
CA LEU A 60 5.02 -11.32 -5.55
C LEU A 60 4.79 -12.80 -5.25
N HIS A 61 3.78 -13.11 -4.47
CA HIS A 61 3.38 -14.47 -4.14
C HIS A 61 1.86 -14.58 -4.00
N ALA A 62 1.25 -15.67 -4.49
CA ALA A 62 -0.20 -15.79 -4.52
C ALA A 62 -0.88 -15.66 -3.13
N ASN A 63 -0.25 -16.17 -2.09
CA ASN A 63 -0.76 -16.09 -0.71
C ASN A 63 -0.26 -14.87 0.07
N HIS A 64 0.37 -13.90 -0.60
CA HIS A 64 0.79 -12.65 0.04
C HIS A 64 -0.39 -11.69 0.16
N PRO A 65 -0.51 -10.93 1.26
CA PRO A 65 -1.46 -9.83 1.36
C PRO A 65 -1.21 -8.80 0.25
N GLU A 66 -2.29 -8.33 -0.39
CA GLU A 66 -2.20 -7.47 -1.56
C GLU A 66 -2.85 -6.11 -1.32
N GLU A 67 -2.38 -5.11 -2.03
CA GLU A 67 -2.80 -3.73 -1.88
C GLU A 67 -4.16 -3.45 -2.55
N CYS A 68 -4.96 -2.58 -1.93
CA CYS A 68 -6.29 -2.20 -2.40
C CYS A 68 -6.27 -1.51 -3.77
N GLN A 69 -5.13 -0.91 -4.17
CA GLN A 69 -4.98 -0.28 -5.49
C GLN A 69 -5.27 -1.26 -6.64
N GLN A 70 -5.05 -2.56 -6.44
CA GLN A 70 -5.40 -3.56 -7.45
C GLN A 70 -6.92 -3.73 -7.58
N ILE A 71 -7.67 -3.57 -6.49
CA ILE A 71 -9.15 -3.62 -6.51
C ILE A 71 -9.71 -2.36 -7.19
N THR A 72 -9.14 -1.19 -6.92
CA THR A 72 -9.62 0.08 -7.48
C THR A 72 -9.37 0.20 -8.99
N THR A 73 -8.51 -0.65 -9.59
CA THR A 73 -8.35 -0.75 -11.04
C THR A 73 -9.66 -1.05 -11.76
N ILE A 74 -10.59 -1.79 -11.14
CA ILE A 74 -11.91 -2.13 -11.72
C ILE A 74 -12.68 -0.87 -12.13
N SER A 75 -12.51 0.23 -11.41
CA SER A 75 -13.20 1.50 -11.67
C SER A 75 -12.37 2.51 -12.47
N MET A 76 -11.20 2.12 -12.98
CA MET A 76 -10.24 3.01 -13.62
C MET A 76 -9.81 4.19 -12.72
N ARG A 77 -9.76 3.98 -11.38
CA ARG A 77 -9.34 4.97 -10.38
C ARG A 77 -8.26 4.35 -9.49
N SER A 78 -7.08 4.14 -10.06
CA SER A 78 -5.96 3.51 -9.35
C SER A 78 -4.63 4.07 -9.81
N ILE A 79 -3.75 4.34 -8.85
CA ILE A 79 -2.38 4.75 -9.13
C ILE A 79 -1.58 3.69 -9.93
N ALA A 80 -2.02 2.43 -9.91
CA ALA A 80 -1.38 1.36 -10.66
C ALA A 80 -1.24 1.70 -12.16
N TYR A 81 -2.21 2.39 -12.75
CA TYR A 81 -2.13 2.83 -14.13
C TYR A 81 -1.07 3.90 -14.38
N LEU A 82 -0.81 4.75 -13.38
CA LEU A 82 0.24 5.76 -13.48
C LEU A 82 1.64 5.12 -13.46
N PHE A 83 1.78 3.97 -12.80
CA PHE A 83 3.02 3.19 -12.81
C PHE A 83 3.21 2.38 -14.11
N MET A 84 2.12 2.02 -14.78
CA MET A 84 2.16 1.18 -15.98
C MET A 84 2.41 1.97 -17.26
N ALA A 85 1.99 3.22 -17.31
CA ALA A 85 2.00 3.99 -18.55
C ALA A 85 2.31 5.47 -18.30
N ARG A 86 3.00 6.06 -19.28
CA ARG A 86 3.18 7.50 -19.38
C ARG A 86 1.84 8.17 -19.68
N ALA A 87 1.17 8.65 -18.64
CA ALA A 87 -0.18 9.22 -18.75
C ALA A 87 -0.36 10.46 -17.84
N PRO A 88 0.29 11.60 -18.15
CA PRO A 88 0.25 12.79 -17.29
C PRO A 88 -1.17 13.32 -17.06
N ASN A 89 -2.04 13.26 -18.07
CA ASN A 89 -3.44 13.65 -17.93
C ASN A 89 -4.21 12.74 -16.97
N TYR A 90 -3.80 11.49 -16.86
CA TYR A 90 -4.40 10.56 -15.91
C TYR A 90 -4.01 10.88 -14.47
N GLY A 91 -2.77 11.30 -14.21
CA GLY A 91 -2.36 11.82 -12.91
C GLY A 91 -3.21 13.02 -12.47
N ASN A 92 -3.47 13.97 -13.38
CA ASN A 92 -4.37 15.09 -13.12
C ASN A 92 -5.82 14.65 -12.87
N TYR A 93 -6.30 13.66 -13.63
CA TYR A 93 -7.61 13.06 -13.39
C TYR A 93 -7.70 12.45 -11.99
N LEU A 94 -6.71 11.67 -11.56
CA LEU A 94 -6.70 11.04 -10.22
C LEU A 94 -6.72 12.07 -9.08
N LYS A 95 -6.10 13.23 -9.25
CA LYS A 95 -6.09 14.28 -8.23
C LYS A 95 -7.47 14.93 -7.98
N SER A 96 -8.38 14.85 -8.95
CA SER A 96 -9.66 15.58 -8.91
C SER A 96 -10.89 14.73 -9.17
N CYS A 97 -10.74 13.44 -9.50
CA CYS A 97 -11.89 12.59 -9.79
C CYS A 97 -12.70 12.28 -8.53
N ASP A 98 -14.02 12.12 -8.70
CA ASP A 98 -14.87 11.51 -7.67
C ASP A 98 -14.41 10.07 -7.42
N PHE A 99 -13.91 9.78 -6.22
CA PHE A 99 -13.40 8.46 -5.85
C PHE A 99 -14.46 7.55 -5.22
N ALA A 100 -15.64 8.07 -4.89
CA ALA A 100 -16.73 7.28 -4.28
C ALA A 100 -17.10 6.02 -5.09
N PRO A 101 -17.15 6.04 -6.45
CA PRO A 101 -17.38 4.82 -7.22
C PRO A 101 -16.29 3.76 -7.05
N ALA A 102 -15.02 4.14 -6.84
CA ALA A 102 -13.95 3.19 -6.55
C ALA A 102 -14.18 2.51 -5.20
N MET A 103 -14.52 3.27 -4.17
CA MET A 103 -14.83 2.74 -2.83
C MET A 103 -16.07 1.86 -2.82
N LEU A 104 -17.10 2.19 -3.62
CA LEU A 104 -18.26 1.31 -3.80
C LEU A 104 -17.88 -0.06 -4.37
N TRP A 105 -17.05 -0.09 -5.42
CA TRP A 105 -16.55 -1.35 -5.99
C TRP A 105 -15.61 -2.08 -5.05
N HIS A 106 -14.75 -1.35 -4.34
CA HIS A 106 -13.87 -1.92 -3.33
C HIS A 106 -14.67 -2.65 -2.24
N ARG A 107 -15.70 -2.01 -1.68
CA ARG A 107 -16.58 -2.62 -0.69
C ARG A 107 -17.29 -3.86 -1.23
N ARG A 108 -17.85 -3.78 -2.45
CA ARG A 108 -18.49 -4.93 -3.10
C ARG A 108 -17.52 -6.08 -3.32
N PHE A 109 -16.29 -5.77 -3.67
CA PHE A 109 -15.25 -6.78 -3.84
C PHE A 109 -14.97 -7.52 -2.52
N LEU A 110 -14.79 -6.80 -1.41
CA LEU A 110 -14.61 -7.42 -0.10
C LEU A 110 -15.82 -8.26 0.31
N GLN A 111 -17.05 -7.79 0.06
CA GLN A 111 -18.27 -8.57 0.30
C GLN A 111 -18.32 -9.88 -0.52
N VAL A 112 -17.73 -9.92 -1.70
CA VAL A 112 -17.57 -11.17 -2.48
C VAL A 112 -16.60 -12.10 -1.75
N LEU A 113 -15.49 -11.60 -1.24
CA LEU A 113 -14.52 -12.43 -0.50
C LEU A 113 -15.10 -12.96 0.82
N GLU A 114 -15.94 -12.19 1.49
CA GLU A 114 -16.64 -12.59 2.73
C GLU A 114 -17.56 -13.79 2.54
N GLN A 115 -18.01 -14.09 1.31
CA GLN A 115 -18.79 -15.29 1.01
C GLN A 115 -18.05 -16.60 1.32
N THR A 116 -16.73 -16.57 1.40
CA THR A 116 -15.89 -17.74 1.70
C THR A 116 -15.25 -17.69 3.07
N ASN A 117 -14.96 -16.50 3.57
CA ASN A 117 -14.34 -16.28 4.87
C ASN A 117 -14.60 -14.83 5.33
N THR A 118 -15.44 -14.68 6.36
CA THR A 118 -15.74 -13.37 6.95
C THR A 118 -14.72 -13.07 8.06
N PRO A 119 -13.92 -12.02 7.94
CA PRO A 119 -12.95 -11.64 8.99
C PRO A 119 -13.64 -10.99 10.19
N ILE A 120 -12.95 -10.98 11.34
CA ILE A 120 -13.31 -10.11 12.46
C ILE A 120 -13.05 -8.65 12.06
N ARG A 121 -11.89 -8.38 11.45
CA ARG A 121 -11.51 -7.08 10.86
C ARG A 121 -10.82 -7.28 9.52
N TRP A 122 -11.10 -6.39 8.59
CA TRP A 122 -10.26 -6.23 7.40
C TRP A 122 -9.01 -5.42 7.74
N LEU A 123 -7.86 -5.91 7.31
CA LEU A 123 -6.62 -5.15 7.25
C LEU A 123 -6.39 -4.73 5.80
N LEU A 124 -6.46 -3.44 5.53
CA LEU A 124 -6.44 -2.89 4.19
C LEU A 124 -5.27 -1.91 4.03
N LYS A 125 -4.56 -1.99 2.92
CA LYS A 125 -3.44 -1.09 2.65
C LYS A 125 -3.47 -0.61 1.22
N ASP A 126 -3.32 0.69 1.05
CA ASP A 126 -3.08 1.33 -0.24
C ASP A 126 -2.34 2.65 0.02
N PRO A 127 -1.24 2.93 -0.68
CA PRO A 127 -0.57 4.22 -0.55
C PRO A 127 -1.48 5.41 -0.84
N THR A 128 -2.49 5.23 -1.71
CA THR A 128 -3.44 6.30 -2.09
C THR A 128 -4.57 6.51 -1.11
N HIS A 129 -4.73 5.67 -0.08
CA HIS A 129 -5.73 5.88 0.96
C HIS A 129 -5.62 7.25 1.64
N VAL A 130 -4.39 7.77 1.78
CA VAL A 130 -4.15 9.13 2.32
C VAL A 130 -4.84 10.22 1.51
N HIS A 131 -5.04 10.03 0.22
CA HIS A 131 -5.71 10.98 -0.68
C HIS A 131 -7.24 10.90 -0.62
N HIS A 132 -7.79 9.80 -0.08
CA HIS A 132 -9.22 9.47 -0.19
C HIS A 132 -9.85 9.14 1.17
N ILE A 133 -9.43 9.85 2.23
CA ILE A 133 -9.91 9.66 3.61
C ILE A 133 -11.43 9.84 3.73
N PRO A 134 -12.07 10.88 3.13
CA PRO A 134 -13.52 11.06 3.23
C PRO A 134 -14.30 9.91 2.59
N GLU A 135 -13.89 9.45 1.41
CA GLU A 135 -14.55 8.37 0.69
C GLU A 135 -14.36 7.03 1.42
N LEU A 136 -13.17 6.80 2.00
CA LEU A 136 -12.91 5.64 2.86
C LEU A 136 -13.78 5.67 4.12
N SER A 137 -13.84 6.81 4.81
CA SER A 137 -14.65 6.99 6.02
C SER A 137 -16.14 6.80 5.74
N SER A 138 -16.62 7.25 4.57
CA SER A 138 -17.98 7.04 4.10
C SER A 138 -18.26 5.57 3.78
N ALA A 139 -17.36 4.90 3.09
CA ALA A 139 -17.50 3.48 2.74
C ALA A 139 -17.38 2.55 3.96
N TYR A 140 -16.54 2.93 4.93
CA TYR A 140 -16.20 2.16 6.13
C TYR A 140 -16.29 3.04 7.39
N PRO A 141 -17.51 3.34 7.88
CA PRO A 141 -17.69 4.28 9.00
C PRO A 141 -17.00 3.86 10.31
N GLY A 142 -16.66 2.58 10.46
CA GLY A 142 -15.92 2.02 11.61
C GLY A 142 -14.41 1.89 11.38
N ALA A 143 -13.84 2.40 10.30
CA ALA A 143 -12.41 2.24 10.00
C ALA A 143 -11.50 2.94 11.02
N TYR A 144 -10.40 2.31 11.36
CA TYR A 144 -9.26 2.88 12.06
C TYR A 144 -8.15 3.15 11.06
N PHE A 145 -7.40 4.24 11.25
CA PHE A 145 -6.39 4.70 10.32
C PHE A 145 -5.01 4.68 11.00
N VAL A 146 -4.07 4.02 10.36
CA VAL A 146 -2.67 4.02 10.79
C VAL A 146 -1.84 4.73 9.72
N PHE A 147 -1.16 5.80 10.11
CA PHE A 147 -0.26 6.55 9.23
C PHE A 147 1.18 6.28 9.63
N ILE A 148 2.01 5.89 8.65
CA ILE A 148 3.45 5.78 8.82
C ILE A 148 4.11 6.99 8.19
N HIS A 149 4.79 7.77 9.01
CA HIS A 149 5.48 8.99 8.59
C HIS A 149 6.94 8.70 8.27
N ARG A 150 7.36 9.10 7.09
CA ARG A 150 8.72 8.96 6.61
C ARG A 150 9.12 10.16 5.76
N ASN A 151 10.40 10.56 5.86
CA ASN A 151 10.92 11.70 5.11
C ASN A 151 10.70 11.53 3.59
N PRO A 152 10.03 12.49 2.93
CA PRO A 152 9.75 12.44 1.49
C PRO A 152 11.00 12.36 0.61
N THR A 153 12.13 12.91 1.06
CA THR A 153 13.40 12.83 0.31
C THR A 153 13.90 11.40 0.17
N ALA A 154 13.45 10.48 1.05
CA ALA A 154 13.76 9.06 0.98
C ALA A 154 12.66 8.25 0.26
N THR A 155 11.39 8.69 0.35
CA THR A 155 10.25 7.92 -0.21
C THR A 155 10.01 8.22 -1.68
N ILE A 156 10.16 9.48 -2.12
CA ILE A 156 9.93 9.87 -3.51
C ILE A 156 10.86 9.14 -4.50
N PRO A 157 12.18 9.08 -4.31
CA PRO A 157 13.04 8.36 -5.26
C PRO A 157 12.76 6.86 -5.28
N SER A 158 12.33 6.27 -4.16
CA SER A 158 11.96 4.86 -4.09
C SER A 158 10.73 4.56 -4.94
N ILE A 159 9.66 5.37 -4.85
CA ILE A 159 8.45 5.16 -5.65
C ILE A 159 8.68 5.48 -7.13
N CYS A 160 9.54 6.45 -7.45
CA CYS A 160 9.96 6.73 -8.83
C CYS A 160 10.70 5.53 -9.43
N SER A 161 11.57 4.88 -8.67
CA SER A 161 12.29 3.68 -9.11
C SER A 161 11.34 2.50 -9.36
N LEU A 162 10.36 2.29 -8.46
CA LEU A 162 9.31 1.28 -8.67
C LEU A 162 8.54 1.54 -9.96
N SER A 163 8.08 2.78 -10.17
CA SER A 163 7.36 3.19 -11.37
C SER A 163 8.20 2.98 -12.63
N ALA A 164 9.46 3.40 -12.63
CA ALA A 164 10.36 3.24 -13.77
C ALA A 164 10.56 1.76 -14.13
N LYS A 165 10.69 0.87 -13.13
CA LYS A 165 10.81 -0.57 -13.36
C LYS A 165 9.53 -1.18 -13.96
N ILE A 166 8.36 -0.83 -13.43
CA ILE A 166 7.08 -1.32 -13.97
C ILE A 166 6.88 -0.80 -15.40
N THR A 167 7.14 0.49 -15.64
CA THR A 167 7.03 1.09 -16.98
C THR A 167 7.97 0.42 -17.97
N SER A 168 9.17 -0.01 -17.54
CA SER A 168 10.16 -0.67 -18.42
C SER A 168 9.69 -2.00 -19.00
N ALA A 169 8.76 -2.68 -18.33
CA ALA A 169 8.16 -3.90 -18.87
C ALA A 169 7.17 -3.64 -20.01
N LEU A 170 6.62 -2.44 -20.08
CA LEU A 170 5.53 -2.09 -20.98
C LEU A 170 5.95 -1.05 -22.05
N SER A 171 7.10 -0.40 -21.88
CA SER A 171 7.59 0.65 -22.76
C SER A 171 9.09 0.54 -22.99
N THR A 172 9.52 0.75 -24.23
CA THR A 172 10.94 0.83 -24.61
C THR A 172 11.58 2.21 -24.33
N LYS A 173 10.75 3.21 -24.03
CA LYS A 173 11.21 4.57 -23.70
C LYS A 173 10.77 4.92 -22.29
N ILE A 174 11.74 5.13 -21.41
CA ILE A 174 11.52 5.57 -20.05
C ILE A 174 12.12 6.96 -19.90
N ASP A 175 11.27 7.90 -19.56
CA ASP A 175 11.66 9.25 -19.20
C ASP A 175 11.63 9.37 -17.67
N LYS A 176 12.81 9.25 -17.04
CA LYS A 176 12.92 9.28 -15.58
C LYS A 176 12.57 10.66 -14.99
N GLU A 177 12.87 11.74 -15.71
CA GLU A 177 12.57 13.11 -15.27
C GLU A 177 11.06 13.34 -15.24
N GLU A 178 10.34 12.91 -16.29
CA GLU A 178 8.88 12.98 -16.32
C GLU A 178 8.23 12.13 -15.22
N ILE A 179 8.76 10.92 -14.95
CA ILE A 179 8.31 10.09 -13.83
C ILE A 179 8.51 10.84 -12.51
N GLY A 180 9.69 11.44 -12.30
CA GLY A 180 10.00 12.21 -11.12
C GLY A 180 9.03 13.37 -10.90
N GLU A 181 8.85 14.22 -11.91
CA GLU A 181 7.94 15.37 -11.84
C GLU A 181 6.49 14.96 -11.60
N SER A 182 6.00 13.97 -12.34
CA SER A 182 4.61 13.49 -12.24
C SER A 182 4.32 12.89 -10.87
N LEU A 183 5.21 12.06 -10.33
CA LEU A 183 5.01 11.44 -9.02
C LEU A 183 5.21 12.43 -7.88
N LEU A 184 6.16 13.34 -7.96
CA LEU A 184 6.33 14.42 -6.98
C LEU A 184 5.06 15.27 -6.90
N ASP A 185 4.51 15.68 -8.05
CA ASP A 185 3.29 16.49 -8.11
C ASP A 185 2.07 15.76 -7.57
N TYR A 186 1.90 14.48 -7.94
CA TYR A 186 0.80 13.66 -7.43
C TYR A 186 0.88 13.48 -5.91
N TRP A 187 2.05 13.07 -5.39
CA TRP A 187 2.18 12.76 -3.97
C TRP A 187 2.18 14.00 -3.07
N ALA A 188 2.72 15.12 -3.54
CA ALA A 188 2.60 16.38 -2.80
C ALA A 188 1.14 16.82 -2.66
N HIS A 189 0.34 16.67 -3.73
CA HIS A 189 -1.11 16.93 -3.68
C HIS A 189 -1.83 15.93 -2.75
N ALA A 190 -1.56 14.62 -2.90
CA ALA A 190 -2.22 13.57 -2.13
C ALA A 190 -1.95 13.70 -0.62
N ILE A 191 -0.71 13.99 -0.23
CA ILE A 191 -0.34 14.19 1.18
C ILE A 191 -0.95 15.49 1.71
N GLY A 192 -0.89 16.61 0.95
CA GLY A 192 -1.52 17.86 1.37
C GLY A 192 -3.02 17.70 1.64
N LYS A 193 -3.75 17.08 0.70
CA LYS A 193 -5.17 16.76 0.90
C LYS A 193 -5.39 15.83 2.09
N GLY A 194 -4.55 14.81 2.26
CA GLY A 194 -4.63 13.90 3.38
C GLY A 194 -4.44 14.59 4.74
N LEU A 195 -3.58 15.62 4.83
CA LEU A 195 -3.44 16.43 6.05
C LEU A 195 -4.71 17.21 6.38
N GLU A 196 -5.36 17.77 5.37
CA GLU A 196 -6.64 18.47 5.55
C GLU A 196 -7.74 17.50 5.98
N ASP A 197 -7.92 16.41 5.24
CA ASP A 197 -9.01 15.46 5.42
C ASP A 197 -8.91 14.66 6.74
N ARG A 198 -7.70 14.38 7.22
CA ARG A 198 -7.52 13.63 8.47
C ARG A 198 -8.04 14.36 9.71
N ALA A 199 -8.16 15.68 9.65
CA ALA A 199 -8.70 16.47 10.75
C ALA A 199 -10.16 16.13 11.08
N GLU A 200 -10.89 15.51 10.15
CA GLU A 200 -12.26 15.06 10.33
C GLU A 200 -12.36 13.66 10.97
N ILE A 201 -11.25 12.96 11.15
CA ILE A 201 -11.22 11.64 11.79
C ILE A 201 -11.08 11.83 13.31
N PRO A 202 -11.92 11.19 14.14
CA PRO A 202 -11.75 11.22 15.59
C PRO A 202 -10.38 10.70 16.04
N ASP A 203 -9.75 11.35 17.02
CA ASP A 203 -8.41 11.00 17.48
C ASP A 203 -8.26 9.54 17.93
N ASN A 204 -9.28 8.99 18.53
CA ASN A 204 -9.28 7.57 18.95
C ASN A 204 -9.36 6.57 17.80
N ARG A 205 -9.42 7.05 16.56
CA ARG A 205 -9.44 6.23 15.33
C ARG A 205 -8.24 6.49 14.42
N ILE A 206 -7.30 7.35 14.84
CA ILE A 206 -6.04 7.64 14.16
C ILE A 206 -4.89 7.20 15.05
N PHE A 207 -3.88 6.57 14.44
CA PHE A 207 -2.61 6.30 15.09
C PHE A 207 -1.46 6.64 14.13
N ASP A 208 -0.56 7.50 14.60
CA ASP A 208 0.61 7.94 13.85
C ASP A 208 1.85 7.17 14.31
N ILE A 209 2.64 6.68 13.36
CA ILE A 209 3.87 5.94 13.59
C ILE A 209 5.01 6.63 12.86
N GLN A 210 6.05 7.03 13.57
CA GLN A 210 7.30 7.43 12.94
C GLN A 210 8.02 6.19 12.40
N PHE A 211 8.44 6.25 11.14
CA PHE A 211 9.14 5.11 10.50
C PHE A 211 10.41 4.72 11.25
N THR A 212 11.14 5.69 11.79
CA THR A 212 12.36 5.48 12.59
C THR A 212 12.07 4.69 13.86
N ASP A 213 10.99 5.05 14.57
CA ASP A 213 10.57 4.36 15.79
C ASP A 213 10.10 2.95 15.49
N PHE A 214 9.35 2.79 14.39
CA PHE A 214 8.88 1.48 13.96
C PHE A 214 10.02 0.53 13.60
N ILE A 215 11.06 1.00 12.91
CA ILE A 215 12.22 0.17 12.59
C ILE A 215 13.06 -0.14 13.83
N SER A 216 13.11 0.77 14.79
CA SER A 216 13.84 0.59 16.06
C SER A 216 13.19 -0.47 16.94
N ASP A 217 11.88 -0.39 17.17
CA ASP A 217 11.10 -1.35 17.95
C ASP A 217 9.70 -1.55 17.35
N PRO A 218 9.54 -2.46 16.39
CA PRO A 218 8.26 -2.73 15.76
C PRO A 218 7.17 -3.16 16.74
N MET A 219 7.53 -4.02 17.73
CA MET A 219 6.55 -4.58 18.66
C MET A 219 6.03 -3.54 19.64
N GLU A 220 6.87 -2.62 20.10
CA GLU A 220 6.42 -1.52 20.95
C GLU A 220 5.40 -0.64 20.20
N GLN A 221 5.64 -0.30 18.94
CA GLN A 221 4.70 0.48 18.15
C GLN A 221 3.37 -0.27 17.95
N ILE A 222 3.41 -1.59 17.74
CA ILE A 222 2.21 -2.43 17.64
C ILE A 222 1.42 -2.42 18.96
N ARG A 223 2.08 -2.64 20.11
CA ARG A 223 1.42 -2.62 21.44
C ARG A 223 0.74 -1.29 21.70
N ARG A 224 1.43 -0.18 21.43
CA ARG A 224 0.88 1.17 21.57
C ARG A 224 -0.34 1.39 20.67
N MET A 225 -0.28 0.97 19.41
CA MET A 225 -1.38 1.08 18.44
C MET A 225 -2.59 0.24 18.90
N TYR A 226 -2.39 -1.02 19.31
CA TYR A 226 -3.47 -1.88 19.80
C TYR A 226 -4.12 -1.30 21.06
N THR A 227 -3.32 -0.83 22.02
CA THR A 227 -3.81 -0.15 23.21
C THR A 227 -4.63 1.10 22.88
N HIS A 228 -4.14 1.94 21.94
CA HIS A 228 -4.81 3.15 21.52
C HIS A 228 -6.19 2.87 20.89
N PHE A 229 -6.28 1.83 20.05
CA PHE A 229 -7.54 1.43 19.43
C PHE A 229 -8.45 0.56 20.32
N GLY A 230 -7.98 0.16 21.49
CA GLY A 230 -8.69 -0.78 22.36
C GLY A 230 -8.77 -2.18 21.77
N PHE A 231 -7.79 -2.58 20.94
CA PHE A 231 -7.69 -3.94 20.41
C PHE A 231 -6.95 -4.84 21.39
N GLU A 232 -7.40 -6.10 21.44
CA GLU A 232 -6.70 -7.12 22.21
C GLU A 232 -5.54 -7.70 21.38
N LEU A 233 -4.33 -7.65 21.94
CA LEU A 233 -3.16 -8.36 21.42
C LEU A 233 -2.89 -9.56 22.34
N ASN A 234 -3.42 -10.72 21.95
CA ASN A 234 -3.22 -11.94 22.72
C ASN A 234 -1.81 -12.52 22.50
N GLN A 235 -1.39 -13.40 23.42
CA GLN A 235 -0.04 -13.97 23.43
C GLN A 235 0.27 -14.72 22.11
N SER A 236 -0.68 -15.47 21.54
CA SER A 236 -0.46 -16.21 20.30
C SER A 236 -0.17 -15.27 19.12
N ASN A 237 -0.94 -14.18 18.99
CA ASN A 237 -0.72 -13.20 17.92
C ASN A 237 0.62 -12.47 18.11
N GLU A 238 1.01 -12.18 19.33
CA GLU A 238 2.32 -11.57 19.63
C GLU A 238 3.48 -12.52 19.29
N GLU A 239 3.35 -13.82 19.56
CA GLU A 239 4.31 -14.85 19.17
C GLU A 239 4.44 -14.96 17.65
N ASP A 240 3.31 -14.95 16.91
CA ASP A 240 3.30 -14.99 15.44
C ASP A 240 4.01 -13.77 14.85
N MET A 241 3.78 -12.57 15.40
CA MET A 241 4.49 -11.35 15.01
C MET A 241 6.00 -11.43 15.28
N HIS A 242 6.42 -11.94 16.43
CA HIS A 242 7.83 -12.15 16.76
C HIS A 242 8.50 -13.16 15.80
N ASN A 243 7.81 -14.24 15.46
CA ASN A 243 8.28 -15.23 14.50
C ASN A 243 8.48 -14.59 13.10
N PHE A 244 7.53 -13.76 12.66
CA PHE A 244 7.66 -12.99 11.41
C PHE A 244 8.89 -12.09 11.43
N LEU A 245 9.09 -11.29 12.49
CA LEU A 245 10.24 -10.39 12.62
C LEU A 245 11.57 -11.14 12.59
N THR A 246 11.63 -12.30 13.23
CA THR A 246 12.83 -13.14 13.24
C THR A 246 13.15 -13.69 11.84
N ALA A 247 12.13 -14.15 11.13
CA ALA A 247 12.27 -14.65 9.76
C ALA A 247 12.65 -13.53 8.78
N ASP A 248 12.08 -12.33 8.91
CA ASP A 248 12.40 -11.17 8.07
C ASP A 248 13.85 -10.72 8.27
N ALA A 249 14.31 -10.65 9.54
CA ALA A 249 15.68 -10.29 9.86
C ALA A 249 16.72 -11.23 9.23
N ALA A 250 16.39 -12.54 9.14
CA ALA A 250 17.24 -13.55 8.51
C ALA A 250 17.28 -13.42 6.97
N ASN A 251 16.25 -12.83 6.36
CA ASN A 251 16.08 -12.71 4.91
C ASN A 251 16.41 -11.31 4.36
N LYS A 252 16.89 -10.38 5.19
CA LYS A 252 17.23 -9.01 4.74
C LYS A 252 18.19 -9.02 3.55
N LYS A 253 17.67 -8.60 2.40
CA LYS A 253 18.43 -8.34 1.18
C LYS A 253 19.08 -6.96 1.23
N SER A 254 20.10 -6.76 0.39
CA SER A 254 20.79 -5.47 0.26
C SER A 254 19.80 -4.34 -0.05
N SER A 255 19.96 -3.20 0.62
CA SER A 255 19.16 -2.00 0.33
C SER A 255 19.50 -1.47 -1.06
N HIS A 256 18.50 -1.29 -1.91
CA HIS A 256 18.66 -0.52 -3.14
C HIS A 256 18.85 0.96 -2.79
N THR A 257 19.85 1.58 -3.41
CA THR A 257 20.07 3.02 -3.28
C THR A 257 19.40 3.73 -4.45
N TYR A 258 18.50 4.67 -4.15
CA TYR A 258 17.85 5.52 -5.14
C TYR A 258 18.19 6.97 -4.83
N THR A 259 18.40 7.78 -5.86
CA THR A 259 18.66 9.21 -5.68
C THR A 259 17.58 10.04 -6.37
N LEU A 260 17.35 11.23 -5.88
CA LEU A 260 16.43 12.21 -6.48
C LEU A 260 16.92 12.64 -7.86
N GLU A 261 18.24 12.77 -8.00
CA GLU A 261 18.92 13.23 -9.23
C GLU A 261 18.67 12.29 -10.40
N GLU A 262 18.56 10.98 -10.15
CA GLU A 262 18.20 10.00 -11.19
C GLU A 262 16.87 10.30 -11.86
N PHE A 263 15.97 11.00 -11.16
CA PHE A 263 14.63 11.37 -11.61
C PHE A 263 14.48 12.87 -11.87
N GLY A 264 15.61 13.59 -12.09
CA GLY A 264 15.63 15.02 -12.36
C GLY A 264 15.16 15.90 -11.19
N LEU A 265 15.03 15.34 -9.99
CA LEU A 265 14.53 16.05 -8.82
C LEU A 265 15.67 16.60 -7.95
N LYS A 266 15.41 17.74 -7.31
CA LYS A 266 16.33 18.36 -6.34
C LYS A 266 15.76 18.21 -4.93
N GLU A 267 16.61 17.92 -3.97
CA GLU A 267 16.20 17.78 -2.57
C GLU A 267 15.44 19.03 -2.07
N LYS A 268 15.91 20.22 -2.39
CA LYS A 268 15.24 21.48 -2.05
C LYS A 268 13.81 21.53 -2.58
N GLN A 269 13.57 21.10 -3.81
CA GLN A 269 12.25 21.06 -4.44
C GLN A 269 11.31 20.10 -3.67
N VAL A 270 11.80 18.91 -3.31
CA VAL A 270 11.01 17.93 -2.52
C VAL A 270 10.68 18.51 -1.15
N ARG A 271 11.67 19.07 -0.44
CA ARG A 271 11.46 19.68 0.88
C ARG A 271 10.44 20.83 0.85
N GLU A 272 10.46 21.65 -0.17
CA GLU A 272 9.49 22.75 -0.34
C GLU A 272 8.08 22.23 -0.57
N ARG A 273 7.92 21.20 -1.41
CA ARG A 273 6.61 20.61 -1.73
C ARG A 273 5.96 19.88 -0.55
N PHE A 274 6.75 19.35 0.37
CA PHE A 274 6.27 18.63 1.56
C PHE A 274 6.52 19.39 2.87
N LYS A 275 6.76 20.70 2.83
CA LYS A 275 7.15 21.49 4.00
C LYS A 275 6.13 21.37 5.16
N GLU A 276 4.86 21.48 4.86
CA GLU A 276 3.81 21.38 5.87
C GLU A 276 3.81 20.00 6.56
N TYR A 277 3.83 18.93 5.76
CA TYR A 277 3.90 17.55 6.24
C TYR A 277 5.15 17.30 7.11
N THR A 278 6.32 17.70 6.62
CA THR A 278 7.57 17.48 7.36
C THR A 278 7.65 18.30 8.64
N THR A 279 7.04 19.50 8.65
CA THR A 279 6.96 20.34 9.86
C THR A 279 6.00 19.74 10.89
N GLN A 280 4.84 19.22 10.44
CA GLN A 280 3.83 18.67 11.34
C GLN A 280 4.30 17.38 12.02
N PHE A 281 5.10 16.55 11.34
CA PHE A 281 5.54 15.25 11.86
C PHE A 281 7.03 15.19 12.20
N ASP A 282 7.74 16.30 12.22
CA ASP A 282 9.16 16.40 12.59
C ASP A 282 10.07 15.45 11.78
N LEU A 283 10.02 15.56 10.41
CA LEU A 283 10.68 14.65 9.45
C LEU A 283 11.90 15.28 8.76
#